data_ebe041e238c77b659f159137c5ab6c06
#
_entry.id   ebe041e238c77b659f159137c5ab6c06
#
_cell.length_a   1.000
_cell.length_b   1.000
_cell.length_c   1.000
_cell.angle_alpha   90.00
_cell.angle_beta   90.00
_cell.angle_gamma   90.00
#
_symmetry.space_group_name_H-M   'P 1'
#
loop_
_entity.id
_entity.type
_entity.pdbx_description
1 polymer ?
#
loop_
_entity_poly.entity_id
_entity_poly.type
_entity_poly.pdbx_seq_one_letter_code
_entity_poly.pdbx_strand_id
1 'polypeptide(L)'
;ERFRRQRQMCIRDRNKAKIQKIGLNCLLAVSQGSKREPAVMEFSKKNSNKNVDILFVGKGVCFDSGGISIKPSGGMEDMKWDMAGSAVTVSIIKYLSEIKTNFSYAGIVGLVENMPSGSAYKPGDIIKSYKGINVEVLNTDAEGRLVLADIITYGCEKYKPKIVIDFATLTGAIMV
;
A
#
# COMPACT_ATOMS: atom_id res chain seq x y z
N GLU A 1 15.58 27.42 -7.08
CA GLU A 1 16.19 26.10 -6.77
C GLU A 1 15.18 25.08 -6.22
N ARG A 2 14.27 25.47 -5.32
CA ARG A 2 13.21 24.59 -4.75
C ARG A 2 12.32 23.97 -5.84
N PHE A 3 11.93 24.75 -6.85
CA PHE A 3 11.12 24.25 -7.99
C PHE A 3 11.90 23.34 -8.96
N ARG A 4 13.23 23.47 -9.05
CA ARG A 4 14.07 22.56 -9.86
C ARG A 4 14.17 21.16 -9.22
N ARG A 5 14.20 21.06 -7.88
CA ARG A 5 14.31 19.79 -7.17
C ARG A 5 13.02 18.97 -7.26
N GLN A 6 11.83 19.61 -7.18
CA GLN A 6 10.54 18.93 -7.37
C GLN A 6 10.39 18.31 -8.78
N ARG A 7 11.06 18.84 -9.80
CA ARG A 7 11.06 18.26 -11.15
C ARG A 7 11.86 16.98 -11.29
N GLN A 8 12.60 16.57 -10.28
CA GLN A 8 13.39 15.34 -10.32
C GLN A 8 12.63 14.11 -9.79
N MET A 9 11.50 14.30 -9.11
CA MET A 9 10.64 13.22 -8.64
C MET A 9 9.49 12.96 -9.62
N CYS A 10 9.31 11.71 -10.00
CA CYS A 10 8.16 11.25 -10.75
C CYS A 10 7.15 10.65 -9.77
N ILE A 11 5.96 11.23 -9.69
CA ILE A 11 4.82 10.68 -8.96
C ILE A 11 3.88 10.07 -9.98
N ARG A 12 3.54 8.80 -9.81
CA ARG A 12 2.60 8.07 -10.66
C ARG A 12 1.43 7.60 -9.84
N ASP A 13 0.26 8.03 -10.23
CA ASP A 13 -1.01 7.62 -9.68
C ASP A 13 -1.59 6.45 -10.48
N ARG A 14 -2.04 5.41 -9.78
CA ARG A 14 -2.75 4.25 -10.33
C ARG A 14 -4.15 4.22 -9.74
N ASN A 15 -5.13 4.60 -10.55
CA ASN A 15 -6.54 4.47 -10.24
C ASN A 15 -6.99 2.99 -10.34
N LYS A 16 -8.21 2.69 -9.93
CA LYS A 16 -8.81 1.35 -9.92
C LYS A 16 -8.62 0.60 -11.24
N ALA A 17 -8.89 1.23 -12.38
CA ALA A 17 -8.77 0.58 -13.69
C ALA A 17 -7.32 0.15 -14.01
N LYS A 18 -6.34 0.99 -13.65
CA LYS A 18 -4.91 0.64 -13.80
C LYS A 18 -4.48 -0.45 -12.83
N ILE A 19 -4.99 -0.42 -11.58
CA ILE A 19 -4.73 -1.44 -10.55
C ILE A 19 -5.26 -2.79 -11.02
N GLN A 20 -6.47 -2.83 -11.58
CA GLN A 20 -7.07 -4.03 -12.19
C GLN A 20 -6.21 -4.57 -13.34
N LYS A 21 -5.77 -3.70 -14.24
CA LYS A 21 -4.91 -4.09 -15.38
C LYS A 21 -3.56 -4.64 -14.93
N ILE A 22 -3.01 -4.15 -13.83
CA ILE A 22 -1.77 -4.64 -13.22
C ILE A 22 -2.01 -6.01 -12.57
N GLY A 23 -3.20 -6.25 -12.00
CA GLY A 23 -3.55 -7.50 -11.31
C GLY A 23 -3.27 -7.48 -9.81
N LEU A 24 -3.34 -6.32 -9.14
CA LEU A 24 -3.20 -6.21 -7.68
C LEU A 24 -4.51 -6.63 -7.01
N ASN A 25 -4.87 -7.92 -7.13
CA ASN A 25 -6.20 -8.39 -6.76
C ASN A 25 -6.44 -8.47 -5.26
N CYS A 26 -5.39 -8.70 -4.45
CA CYS A 26 -5.52 -8.67 -2.99
C CYS A 26 -5.84 -7.24 -2.50
N LEU A 27 -5.17 -6.24 -3.06
CA LEU A 27 -5.48 -4.83 -2.78
C LEU A 27 -6.90 -4.46 -3.23
N LEU A 28 -7.32 -4.93 -4.42
CA LEU A 28 -8.66 -4.70 -4.94
C LEU A 28 -9.73 -5.35 -4.07
N ALA A 29 -9.49 -6.57 -3.58
CA ALA A 29 -10.43 -7.28 -2.72
C ALA A 29 -10.71 -6.49 -1.43
N VAL A 30 -9.68 -5.99 -0.77
CA VAL A 30 -9.84 -5.16 0.44
C VAL A 30 -10.72 -3.94 0.16
N SER A 31 -10.59 -3.33 -1.01
CA SER A 31 -11.35 -2.12 -1.37
C SER A 31 -12.81 -2.36 -1.81
N GLN A 32 -13.22 -3.62 -2.02
CA GLN A 32 -14.54 -3.94 -2.61
C GLN A 32 -15.73 -3.43 -1.79
N GLY A 33 -15.59 -3.36 -0.47
CA GLY A 33 -16.64 -2.89 0.41
C GLY A 33 -16.83 -1.38 0.43
N SER A 34 -15.85 -0.62 -0.04
CA SER A 34 -15.90 0.85 -0.02
C SER A 34 -16.46 1.44 -1.31
N LYS A 35 -17.17 2.58 -1.18
CA LYS A 35 -17.52 3.44 -2.33
C LYS A 35 -16.33 4.23 -2.85
N ARG A 36 -15.28 4.41 -2.04
CA ARG A 36 -14.05 5.08 -2.45
C ARG A 36 -13.17 4.13 -3.25
N GLU A 37 -12.72 4.59 -4.39
CA GLU A 37 -11.84 3.78 -5.24
C GLU A 37 -10.44 3.65 -4.61
N PRO A 38 -9.81 2.46 -4.75
CA PRO A 38 -8.43 2.27 -4.33
C PRO A 38 -7.47 3.08 -5.21
N ALA A 39 -6.34 3.45 -4.63
CA ALA A 39 -5.25 4.07 -5.37
C ALA A 39 -3.90 3.46 -4.99
N VAL A 40 -2.98 3.40 -5.92
CA VAL A 40 -1.57 3.10 -5.66
C VAL A 40 -0.74 4.29 -6.13
N MET A 41 0.03 4.87 -5.24
CA MET A 41 0.93 5.96 -5.58
C MET A 41 2.37 5.44 -5.60
N GLU A 42 3.06 5.77 -6.68
CA GLU A 42 4.46 5.39 -6.88
C GLU A 42 5.32 6.65 -6.96
N PHE A 43 6.44 6.60 -6.30
CA PHE A 43 7.42 7.68 -6.23
C PHE A 43 8.77 7.17 -6.70
N SER A 44 9.36 7.85 -7.68
CA SER A 44 10.71 7.50 -8.13
C SER A 44 11.44 8.74 -8.64
N LYS A 45 12.76 8.73 -8.57
CA LYS A 45 13.56 9.78 -9.19
C LYS A 45 13.37 9.73 -10.70
N LYS A 46 13.21 10.89 -11.34
CA LYS A 46 13.11 10.99 -12.80
C LYS A 46 14.39 10.39 -13.40
N ASN A 47 14.24 9.43 -14.32
CA ASN A 47 15.33 8.65 -14.91
C ASN A 47 16.00 7.64 -13.96
N SER A 48 15.37 7.24 -12.83
CA SER A 48 15.84 6.09 -12.10
C SER A 48 15.72 4.84 -12.98
N ASN A 49 16.84 4.20 -13.22
CA ASN A 49 16.89 2.88 -13.86
C ASN A 49 16.08 1.88 -13.04
N LYS A 50 15.72 0.76 -13.66
CA LYS A 50 14.90 -0.30 -13.04
C LYS A 50 15.50 -0.90 -11.76
N ASN A 51 16.72 -0.61 -11.38
CA ASN A 51 17.37 -1.13 -10.18
C ASN A 51 17.57 0.01 -9.21
N VAL A 52 16.86 -0.01 -8.08
CA VAL A 52 17.05 0.96 -7.00
C VAL A 52 17.76 0.28 -5.82
N ASP A 53 18.45 1.09 -5.00
CA ASP A 53 19.08 0.54 -3.80
C ASP A 53 18.01 0.23 -2.74
N ILE A 54 17.04 1.12 -2.55
CA ILE A 54 16.01 0.97 -1.53
C ILE A 54 14.62 1.20 -2.13
N LEU A 55 13.69 0.29 -1.80
CA LEU A 55 12.25 0.47 -2.01
C LEU A 55 11.58 0.67 -0.66
N PHE A 56 10.90 1.79 -0.48
CA PHE A 56 10.05 2.06 0.66
C PHE A 56 8.61 1.70 0.32
N VAL A 57 7.95 0.93 1.19
CA VAL A 57 6.57 0.49 0.99
C VAL A 57 5.72 0.94 2.17
N GLY A 58 4.52 1.43 1.91
CA GLY A 58 3.62 1.91 2.96
C GLY A 58 2.22 1.29 2.89
N LYS A 59 1.76 0.70 4.01
CA LYS A 59 0.36 0.36 4.21
C LYS A 59 -0.45 1.66 4.32
N GLY A 60 -1.51 1.76 3.52
CA GLY A 60 -2.37 2.94 3.47
C GLY A 60 -3.85 2.57 3.57
N VAL A 61 -4.25 1.81 4.60
CA VAL A 61 -5.65 1.57 4.88
C VAL A 61 -6.22 2.83 5.54
N CYS A 62 -6.93 3.65 4.74
CA CYS A 62 -7.39 4.99 5.15
C CYS A 62 -8.48 4.95 6.23
N PHE A 63 -9.22 3.85 6.29
CA PHE A 63 -10.08 3.47 7.38
C PHE A 63 -10.24 1.95 7.41
N ASP A 64 -10.08 1.36 8.59
CA ASP A 64 -10.22 -0.08 8.79
C ASP A 64 -11.35 -0.39 9.78
N SER A 65 -12.52 -0.75 9.25
CA SER A 65 -13.62 -1.24 10.07
C SER A 65 -13.51 -2.73 10.43
N GLY A 66 -12.51 -3.43 9.88
CA GLY A 66 -12.43 -4.89 9.87
C GLY A 66 -13.15 -5.55 8.69
N GLY A 67 -13.95 -4.80 7.94
CA GLY A 67 -14.77 -5.34 6.86
C GLY A 67 -15.93 -6.20 7.40
N ILE A 68 -16.18 -7.37 6.82
CA ILE A 68 -17.20 -8.32 7.29
C ILE A 68 -16.85 -8.89 8.67
N SER A 69 -15.56 -9.10 8.96
CA SER A 69 -15.05 -9.41 10.30
C SER A 69 -14.93 -8.13 11.12
N ILE A 70 -16.07 -7.48 11.38
CA ILE A 70 -16.15 -6.13 11.92
C ILE A 70 -15.51 -5.99 13.30
N LYS A 71 -14.75 -4.92 13.50
CA LYS A 71 -14.17 -4.57 14.81
C LYS A 71 -15.25 -4.18 15.82
N PRO A 72 -14.97 -4.33 17.13
CA PRO A 72 -15.79 -3.69 18.17
C PRO A 72 -15.84 -2.16 17.96
N SER A 73 -16.93 -1.52 18.39
CA SER A 73 -17.11 -0.08 18.21
C SER A 73 -16.11 0.76 19.04
N GLY A 74 -15.70 0.27 20.20
CA GLY A 74 -14.72 0.97 21.05
C GLY A 74 -13.35 1.06 20.39
N GLY A 75 -12.87 2.28 20.16
CA GLY A 75 -11.58 2.55 19.51
C GLY A 75 -11.61 2.46 17.99
N MET A 76 -12.76 2.17 17.36
CA MET A 76 -12.84 2.10 15.89
C MET A 76 -12.52 3.45 15.23
N GLU A 77 -12.80 4.56 15.88
CA GLU A 77 -12.45 5.91 15.41
C GLU A 77 -10.96 6.12 15.19
N ASP A 78 -10.12 5.35 15.87
CA ASP A 78 -8.67 5.43 15.71
C ASP A 78 -8.18 4.69 14.45
N MET A 79 -9.03 3.88 13.82
CA MET A 79 -8.71 3.17 12.59
C MET A 79 -8.52 4.09 11.37
N LYS A 80 -8.77 5.39 11.50
CA LYS A 80 -8.31 6.45 10.56
C LYS A 80 -6.78 6.55 10.49
N TRP A 81 -6.06 6.06 11.49
CA TRP A 81 -4.61 6.04 11.55
C TRP A 81 -3.98 4.81 10.91
N ASP A 82 -4.78 3.87 10.43
CA ASP A 82 -4.30 2.62 9.82
C ASP A 82 -3.60 2.82 8.47
N MET A 83 -3.38 4.07 8.14
CA MET A 83 -2.60 4.55 6.99
C MET A 83 -1.24 5.16 7.40
N ALA A 84 -0.83 5.08 8.67
CA ALA A 84 0.40 5.71 9.15
C ALA A 84 1.65 5.18 8.42
N GLY A 85 1.66 3.91 7.99
CA GLY A 85 2.73 3.36 7.16
C GLY A 85 2.91 4.12 5.85
N SER A 86 1.81 4.48 5.18
CA SER A 86 1.88 5.30 3.96
C SER A 86 2.34 6.72 4.25
N ALA A 87 1.91 7.32 5.37
CA ALA A 87 2.34 8.65 5.78
C ALA A 87 3.85 8.71 6.04
N VAL A 88 4.40 7.71 6.74
CA VAL A 88 5.86 7.58 6.96
C VAL A 88 6.60 7.44 5.63
N THR A 89 6.14 6.53 4.75
CA THR A 89 6.75 6.33 3.43
C THR A 89 6.80 7.62 2.62
N VAL A 90 5.68 8.33 2.52
CA VAL A 90 5.60 9.60 1.78
C VAL A 90 6.50 10.67 2.40
N SER A 91 6.56 10.75 3.72
CA SER A 91 7.41 11.70 4.44
C SER A 91 8.89 11.44 4.19
N ILE A 92 9.32 10.17 4.23
CA ILE A 92 10.70 9.77 3.90
C ILE A 92 11.02 10.16 2.45
N ILE A 93 10.16 9.80 1.51
CA ILE A 93 10.35 10.12 0.08
C ILE A 93 10.44 11.63 -0.14
N LYS A 94 9.56 12.40 0.52
CA LYS A 94 9.61 13.87 0.46
C LYS A 94 10.96 14.39 0.97
N TYR A 95 11.40 13.97 2.15
CA TYR A 95 12.68 14.37 2.72
C TYR A 95 13.85 14.00 1.79
N LEU A 96 13.92 12.76 1.30
CA LEU A 96 14.97 12.31 0.40
C LEU A 96 14.98 13.08 -0.94
N SER A 97 13.83 13.61 -1.37
CA SER A 97 13.77 14.44 -2.58
C SER A 97 14.35 15.84 -2.40
N GLU A 98 14.47 16.31 -1.15
CA GLU A 98 14.99 17.64 -0.81
C GLU A 98 16.49 17.64 -0.54
N ILE A 99 17.08 16.47 -0.28
CA ILE A 99 18.51 16.31 -0.01
C ILE A 99 19.26 15.61 -1.15
N LYS A 100 20.58 15.72 -1.15
CA LYS A 100 21.43 14.93 -2.06
C LYS A 100 21.69 13.58 -1.43
N THR A 101 21.33 12.51 -2.12
CA THR A 101 21.57 11.12 -1.72
C THR A 101 22.64 10.48 -2.60
N ASN A 102 23.44 9.60 -2.02
CA ASN A 102 24.40 8.75 -2.73
C ASN A 102 23.85 7.36 -3.10
N PHE A 103 22.55 7.14 -2.84
CA PHE A 103 21.81 5.92 -3.18
C PHE A 103 20.55 6.27 -3.98
N SER A 104 20.06 5.30 -4.73
CA SER A 104 18.82 5.39 -5.48
C SER A 104 17.66 4.80 -4.68
N TYR A 105 16.46 5.39 -4.81
CA TYR A 105 15.30 4.96 -4.06
C TYR A 105 14.01 5.08 -4.87
N ALA A 106 13.03 4.30 -4.47
CA ALA A 106 11.64 4.43 -4.90
C ALA A 106 10.72 4.26 -3.69
N GLY A 107 9.49 4.70 -3.83
CA GLY A 107 8.43 4.52 -2.85
C GLY A 107 7.16 4.02 -3.51
N ILE A 108 6.38 3.22 -2.78
CA ILE A 108 5.06 2.76 -3.20
C ILE A 108 4.13 2.70 -2.00
N VAL A 109 2.92 3.22 -2.16
CA VAL A 109 1.87 3.13 -1.12
C VAL A 109 0.57 2.63 -1.75
N GLY A 110 -0.11 1.71 -1.06
CA GLY A 110 -1.43 1.22 -1.45
C GLY A 110 -2.49 1.85 -0.55
N LEU A 111 -3.43 2.58 -1.16
CA LEU A 111 -4.46 3.34 -0.47
C LEU A 111 -5.82 2.67 -0.70
N VAL A 112 -6.46 2.22 0.38
CA VAL A 112 -7.76 1.53 0.38
C VAL A 112 -8.55 1.88 1.62
N GLU A 113 -9.85 1.59 1.62
CA GLU A 113 -10.67 1.49 2.82
C GLU A 113 -11.20 0.06 2.96
N ASN A 114 -11.15 -0.50 4.16
CA ASN A 114 -11.73 -1.80 4.49
C ASN A 114 -13.09 -1.60 5.16
N MET A 115 -14.16 -1.75 4.37
CA MET A 115 -15.53 -1.44 4.79
C MET A 115 -16.47 -2.63 4.58
N PRO A 116 -17.43 -2.86 5.49
CA PRO A 116 -18.48 -3.85 5.28
C PRO A 116 -19.51 -3.33 4.27
N SER A 117 -19.91 -4.18 3.33
CA SER A 117 -21.02 -3.89 2.42
C SER A 117 -21.47 -5.18 1.72
N GLY A 118 -22.53 -5.11 0.93
CA GLY A 118 -22.98 -6.23 0.11
C GLY A 118 -21.99 -6.67 -0.98
N SER A 119 -21.01 -5.83 -1.32
CA SER A 119 -19.95 -6.13 -2.28
C SER A 119 -18.59 -6.43 -1.65
N ALA A 120 -18.49 -6.37 -0.30
CA ALA A 120 -17.23 -6.60 0.40
C ALA A 120 -16.75 -8.05 0.23
N TYR A 121 -15.44 -8.22 0.20
CA TYR A 121 -14.84 -9.55 0.33
C TYR A 121 -15.12 -10.13 1.72
N LYS A 122 -15.09 -11.44 1.85
CA LYS A 122 -15.55 -12.13 3.06
C LYS A 122 -14.68 -13.33 3.39
N PRO A 123 -14.72 -13.81 4.63
CA PRO A 123 -14.10 -15.07 5.01
C PRO A 123 -14.55 -16.21 4.10
N GLY A 124 -13.59 -17.04 3.66
CA GLY A 124 -13.79 -18.12 2.70
C GLY A 124 -13.55 -17.72 1.23
N ASP A 125 -13.41 -16.44 0.92
CA ASP A 125 -13.06 -16.02 -0.44
C ASP A 125 -11.61 -16.42 -0.75
N ILE A 126 -11.37 -16.87 -1.99
CA ILE A 126 -10.05 -17.21 -2.50
C ILE A 126 -9.65 -16.15 -3.52
N ILE A 127 -8.55 -15.45 -3.24
CA ILE A 127 -8.04 -14.35 -4.04
C ILE A 127 -6.72 -14.75 -4.69
N LYS A 128 -6.61 -14.59 -6.00
CA LYS A 128 -5.34 -14.76 -6.70
C LYS A 128 -4.52 -13.49 -6.58
N SER A 129 -3.45 -13.53 -5.79
CA SER A 129 -2.53 -12.39 -5.60
C SER A 129 -1.81 -11.99 -6.88
N TYR A 130 -1.18 -10.81 -6.89
CA TYR A 130 -0.32 -10.36 -8.00
C TYR A 130 0.79 -11.38 -8.33
N LYS A 131 1.34 -12.07 -7.32
CA LYS A 131 2.34 -13.15 -7.53
C LYS A 131 1.76 -14.40 -8.21
N GLY A 132 0.44 -14.50 -8.31
CA GLY A 132 -0.24 -15.66 -8.86
C GLY A 132 -0.55 -16.76 -7.83
N ILE A 133 -0.24 -16.54 -6.56
CA ILE A 133 -0.55 -17.45 -5.46
C ILE A 133 -1.99 -17.21 -5.01
N ASN A 134 -2.76 -18.28 -4.80
CA ASN A 134 -4.09 -18.21 -4.24
C ASN A 134 -4.00 -18.02 -2.71
N VAL A 135 -4.75 -17.04 -2.21
CA VAL A 135 -4.83 -16.70 -0.79
C VAL A 135 -6.26 -16.88 -0.34
N GLU A 136 -6.49 -17.75 0.64
CA GLU A 136 -7.77 -17.88 1.32
C GLU A 136 -7.89 -16.81 2.40
N VAL A 137 -9.00 -16.09 2.39
CA VAL A 137 -9.32 -15.07 3.40
C VAL A 137 -10.00 -15.77 4.58
N LEU A 138 -9.34 -15.83 5.72
CA LEU A 138 -9.92 -16.37 6.95
C LEU A 138 -10.55 -15.26 7.81
N ASN A 139 -9.99 -14.06 7.75
CA ASN A 139 -10.44 -12.90 8.53
C ASN A 139 -10.22 -11.64 7.71
N THR A 140 -11.27 -10.87 7.46
CA THR A 140 -11.18 -9.62 6.69
C THR A 140 -10.55 -8.47 7.47
N ASP A 141 -10.35 -8.60 8.79
CA ASP A 141 -9.58 -7.67 9.63
C ASP A 141 -8.05 -7.92 9.54
N ALA A 142 -7.64 -8.83 8.68
CA ALA A 142 -6.24 -9.07 8.32
C ALA A 142 -5.91 -8.52 6.92
N GLU A 143 -6.47 -7.39 6.57
CA GLU A 143 -6.44 -6.72 5.26
C GLU A 143 -5.07 -6.15 4.90
N GLY A 144 -4.33 -5.65 5.88
CA GLY A 144 -3.04 -4.98 5.65
C GLY A 144 -2.02 -5.90 4.98
N ARG A 145 -1.97 -7.16 5.37
CA ARG A 145 -1.10 -8.17 4.72
C ARG A 145 -1.47 -8.44 3.27
N LEU A 146 -2.75 -8.33 2.92
CA LEU A 146 -3.23 -8.50 1.54
C LEU A 146 -2.78 -7.32 0.66
N VAL A 147 -2.93 -6.09 1.17
CA VAL A 147 -2.45 -4.88 0.49
C VAL A 147 -0.94 -4.95 0.29
N LEU A 148 -0.19 -5.28 1.35
CA LEU A 148 1.28 -5.35 1.32
C LEU A 148 1.79 -6.45 0.38
N ALA A 149 1.17 -7.63 0.37
CA ALA A 149 1.56 -8.74 -0.50
C ALA A 149 1.63 -8.33 -1.97
N ASP A 150 0.62 -7.61 -2.44
CA ASP A 150 0.57 -7.17 -3.83
C ASP A 150 1.56 -6.03 -4.11
N ILE A 151 1.56 -4.97 -3.29
CA ILE A 151 2.39 -3.78 -3.58
C ILE A 151 3.89 -4.05 -3.37
N ILE A 152 4.27 -4.90 -2.41
CA ILE A 152 5.67 -5.33 -2.24
C ILE A 152 6.12 -6.12 -3.46
N THR A 153 5.34 -7.13 -3.86
CA THR A 153 5.68 -7.97 -5.01
C THR A 153 5.79 -7.16 -6.30
N TYR A 154 4.78 -6.33 -6.57
CA TYR A 154 4.79 -5.43 -7.72
C TYR A 154 5.97 -4.46 -7.70
N GLY A 155 6.26 -3.87 -6.55
CA GLY A 155 7.38 -2.96 -6.36
C GLY A 155 8.73 -3.64 -6.58
N CYS A 156 8.91 -4.86 -6.06
CA CYS A 156 10.12 -5.65 -6.25
C CYS A 156 10.35 -6.00 -7.72
N GLU A 157 9.32 -6.43 -8.45
CA GLU A 157 9.44 -6.77 -9.86
C GLU A 157 9.75 -5.54 -10.72
N LYS A 158 9.15 -4.42 -10.38
CA LYS A 158 9.30 -3.18 -11.14
C LYS A 158 10.62 -2.46 -10.90
N TYR A 159 11.01 -2.33 -9.64
CA TYR A 159 12.16 -1.52 -9.23
C TYR A 159 13.40 -2.32 -8.94
N LYS A 160 13.30 -3.66 -8.80
CA LYS A 160 14.40 -4.58 -8.50
C LYS A 160 15.32 -4.05 -7.39
N PRO A 161 14.78 -3.73 -6.22
CA PRO A 161 15.53 -3.12 -5.14
C PRO A 161 16.54 -4.10 -4.53
N LYS A 162 17.63 -3.56 -3.96
CA LYS A 162 18.55 -4.34 -3.12
C LYS A 162 17.97 -4.56 -1.73
N ILE A 163 17.24 -3.55 -1.20
CA ILE A 163 16.62 -3.56 0.12
C ILE A 163 15.17 -3.10 -0.03
N VAL A 164 14.26 -3.77 0.69
CA VAL A 164 12.88 -3.35 0.86
C VAL A 164 12.66 -3.00 2.32
N ILE A 165 12.08 -1.84 2.58
CA ILE A 165 11.67 -1.39 3.91
C ILE A 165 10.18 -1.08 3.84
N ASP A 166 9.37 -1.80 4.60
CA ASP A 166 7.94 -1.55 4.69
C ASP A 166 7.56 -0.95 6.05
N PHE A 167 6.51 -0.14 6.02
CA PHE A 167 5.92 0.50 7.19
C PHE A 167 4.43 0.18 7.22
N ALA A 168 3.97 -0.36 8.34
CA ALA A 168 2.58 -0.75 8.49
C ALA A 168 2.14 -0.71 9.95
N THR A 169 0.96 -0.19 10.21
CA THR A 169 0.18 -0.44 11.41
C THR A 169 -0.50 -1.81 11.24
N LEU A 170 0.25 -2.89 11.43
CA LEU A 170 -0.15 -4.20 10.91
C LEU A 170 -0.93 -5.04 11.92
N THR A 171 -0.51 -5.03 13.18
CA THR A 171 -1.10 -5.88 14.23
C THR A 171 -0.81 -5.31 15.62
N GLY A 172 -1.72 -5.52 16.57
CA GLY A 172 -1.52 -5.15 17.97
C GLY A 172 -0.47 -6.00 18.70
N ALA A 173 -0.02 -7.12 18.12
CA ALA A 173 0.98 -8.00 18.71
C ALA A 173 2.35 -7.34 18.97
N ILE A 174 2.63 -6.20 18.34
CA ILE A 174 3.84 -5.42 18.60
C ILE A 174 3.86 -4.76 19.99
N MET A 175 2.73 -4.71 20.65
CA MET A 175 2.58 -4.08 21.98
C MET A 175 2.73 -5.07 23.14
N VAL A 176 3.10 -6.32 22.88
CA VAL A 176 3.25 -7.40 23.86
C VAL A 176 4.72 -7.73 24.07
#